data_34d667e733d39c94f2c8d9c0c5edb650
#
_entry.id   34d667e733d39c94f2c8d9c0c5edb650
#
_cell.length_a   1.000
_cell.length_b   1.000
_cell.length_c   1.000
_cell.angle_alpha   90.00
_cell.angle_beta   90.00
_cell.angle_gamma   90.00
#
_symmetry.space_group_name_H-M   'P 1'
#
loop_
_entity.id
_entity.type
_entity.pdbx_description
1 polymer ?
#
loop_
_entity_poly.entity_id
_entity_poly.type
_entity_poly.pdbx_seq_one_letter_code
_entity_poly.pdbx_strand_id
1 'polypeptide(L)'
;MLTRIISGLVLLPLLFFVIINGGISIYLGALICSLIGLYEFFRVFEGSGYKPLKTTIYAMTVIMYTAMTYSGMSYSHIVISVTYLIFAVGAVYIMNRRIRVEDLMITIMGYIYIPVFLSHINLLSMDQTIYIWLVFIFAWGSDTCAYFTGMFFGKHKLIPEISPKKTIEGAIGGVVGTVLLTLVFARYFQEPNPIYFIPLAMIGSTVSQIGDLFASAIKREFGIKDYGNLIPGHGGILDRFDSILFTAPLTYYGITFITYIQNL
;
A
#
# COMPACT_ATOMS: atom_id res chain seq x y z
N MET A 1 -1.17 13.90 -22.30
CA MET A 1 -1.17 14.75 -21.10
C MET A 1 -2.58 14.98 -20.57
N LEU A 2 -3.55 15.37 -21.39
CA LEU A 2 -4.92 15.69 -20.97
C LEU A 2 -5.59 14.53 -20.19
N THR A 3 -5.51 13.29 -20.67
CA THR A 3 -6.06 12.10 -20.00
C THR A 3 -5.52 11.91 -18.57
N ARG A 4 -4.24 12.17 -18.34
CA ARG A 4 -3.65 12.08 -16.99
C ARG A 4 -4.21 13.15 -16.06
N ILE A 5 -4.35 14.39 -16.53
CA ILE A 5 -4.91 15.47 -15.73
C ILE A 5 -6.37 15.15 -15.36
N ILE A 6 -7.16 14.70 -16.33
CA ILE A 6 -8.58 14.36 -16.10
C ILE A 6 -8.72 13.21 -15.08
N SER A 7 -7.96 12.12 -15.24
CA SER A 7 -8.03 11.00 -14.29
C SER A 7 -7.57 11.40 -12.88
N GLY A 8 -6.56 12.25 -12.75
CA GLY A 8 -6.16 12.80 -11.45
C GLY A 8 -7.22 13.68 -10.82
N LEU A 9 -7.86 14.56 -11.63
CA LEU A 9 -8.96 15.43 -11.18
C LEU A 9 -10.21 14.65 -10.73
N VAL A 10 -10.42 13.44 -11.19
CA VAL A 10 -11.54 12.58 -10.76
C VAL A 10 -11.14 11.76 -9.53
N LEU A 11 -9.95 11.16 -9.54
CA LEU A 11 -9.53 10.24 -8.47
C LEU A 11 -9.21 10.95 -7.16
N LEU A 12 -8.60 12.13 -7.20
CA LEU A 12 -8.28 12.88 -5.98
C LEU A 12 -9.53 13.29 -5.21
N PRO A 13 -10.56 13.94 -5.81
CA PRO A 13 -11.80 14.23 -5.09
C PRO A 13 -12.51 12.99 -4.56
N LEU A 14 -12.49 11.88 -5.33
CA LEU A 14 -13.07 10.62 -4.88
C LEU A 14 -12.35 10.09 -3.63
N LEU A 15 -11.03 10.12 -3.61
CA LEU A 15 -10.24 9.73 -2.44
C LEU A 15 -10.55 10.62 -1.23
N PHE A 16 -10.56 11.95 -1.42
CA PHE A 16 -10.93 12.90 -0.37
C PHE A 16 -12.33 12.62 0.17
N PHE A 17 -13.30 12.39 -0.72
CA PHE A 17 -14.67 12.03 -0.36
C PHE A 17 -14.70 10.76 0.50
N VAL A 18 -13.99 9.70 0.10
CA VAL A 18 -13.91 8.43 0.84
C VAL A 18 -13.31 8.62 2.23
N ILE A 19 -12.21 9.37 2.35
CA ILE A 19 -11.52 9.58 3.64
C ILE A 19 -12.34 10.48 4.56
N ILE A 20 -12.93 11.56 4.06
CA ILE A 20 -13.70 12.52 4.86
C ILE A 20 -15.00 11.89 5.39
N ASN A 21 -15.69 11.09 4.57
CA ASN A 21 -16.89 10.36 5.04
C ASN A 21 -16.57 9.28 6.08
N GLY A 22 -15.35 8.72 6.06
CA GLY A 22 -14.94 7.72 7.04
C GLY A 22 -15.72 6.40 6.96
N GLY A 23 -15.60 5.59 8.01
CA GLY A 23 -16.43 4.41 8.24
C GLY A 23 -16.59 3.48 7.04
N ILE A 24 -17.84 3.24 6.63
CA ILE A 24 -18.17 2.31 5.54
C ILE A 24 -17.55 2.70 4.18
N SER A 25 -17.31 4.00 3.95
CA SER A 25 -16.73 4.50 2.69
C SER A 25 -15.28 4.04 2.56
N ILE A 26 -14.49 4.11 3.64
CA ILE A 26 -13.10 3.64 3.67
C ILE A 26 -13.07 2.12 3.50
N TYR A 27 -13.96 1.41 4.22
CA TYR A 27 -14.09 -0.04 4.09
C TYR A 27 -14.35 -0.47 2.65
N LEU A 28 -15.35 0.10 2.00
CA LEU A 28 -15.69 -0.23 0.61
C LEU A 28 -14.57 0.18 -0.36
N GLY A 29 -13.97 1.34 -0.16
CA GLY A 29 -12.84 1.80 -0.96
C GLY A 29 -11.65 0.84 -0.88
N ALA A 30 -11.24 0.46 0.31
CA ALA A 30 -10.13 -0.46 0.52
C ALA A 30 -10.44 -1.88 0.01
N LEU A 31 -11.67 -2.37 0.20
CA LEU A 31 -12.11 -3.67 -0.35
C LEU A 31 -12.08 -3.67 -1.88
N ILE A 32 -12.64 -2.65 -2.54
CA ILE A 32 -12.66 -2.54 -4.00
C ILE A 32 -11.23 -2.44 -4.54
N CYS A 33 -10.38 -1.59 -3.94
CA CYS A 33 -8.97 -1.48 -4.33
C CYS A 33 -8.22 -2.80 -4.13
N SER A 34 -8.52 -3.55 -3.05
CA SER A 34 -7.92 -4.87 -2.81
C SER A 34 -8.32 -5.89 -3.88
N LEU A 35 -9.60 -5.97 -4.24
CA LEU A 35 -10.08 -6.92 -5.24
C LEU A 35 -9.52 -6.61 -6.63
N ILE A 36 -9.50 -5.34 -7.01
CA ILE A 36 -8.91 -4.92 -8.30
C ILE A 36 -7.40 -5.15 -8.29
N GLY A 37 -6.70 -4.75 -7.23
CA GLY A 37 -5.25 -4.96 -7.09
C GLY A 37 -4.87 -6.44 -7.16
N LEU A 38 -5.62 -7.33 -6.52
CA LEU A 38 -5.45 -8.78 -6.64
C LEU A 38 -5.63 -9.27 -8.07
N TYR A 39 -6.64 -8.77 -8.78
CA TYR A 39 -6.86 -9.11 -10.19
C TYR A 39 -5.66 -8.69 -11.05
N GLU A 40 -5.18 -7.46 -10.89
CA GLU A 40 -4.04 -6.93 -11.62
C GLU A 40 -2.76 -7.72 -11.30
N PHE A 41 -2.52 -8.03 -10.03
CA PHE A 41 -1.37 -8.81 -9.57
C PHE A 41 -1.38 -10.22 -10.17
N PHE A 42 -2.45 -10.98 -9.96
CA PHE A 42 -2.51 -12.37 -10.44
C PHE A 42 -2.46 -12.48 -11.95
N ARG A 43 -3.02 -11.51 -12.68
CA ARG A 43 -2.96 -11.48 -14.15
C ARG A 43 -1.52 -11.48 -14.68
N VAL A 44 -0.60 -10.82 -14.00
CA VAL A 44 0.82 -10.78 -14.35
C VAL A 44 1.43 -12.18 -14.28
N PHE A 45 1.20 -12.87 -13.17
CA PHE A 45 1.73 -14.21 -12.95
C PHE A 45 1.07 -15.25 -13.86
N GLU A 46 -0.23 -15.14 -14.11
CA GLU A 46 -0.94 -16.02 -15.05
C GLU A 46 -0.42 -15.89 -16.46
N GLY A 47 -0.06 -14.68 -16.90
CA GLY A 47 0.58 -14.45 -18.21
C GLY A 47 1.90 -15.20 -18.37
N SER A 48 2.55 -15.58 -17.27
CA SER A 48 3.78 -16.37 -17.24
C SER A 48 3.55 -17.85 -16.90
N GLY A 49 2.29 -18.30 -16.92
CA GLY A 49 1.92 -19.72 -16.76
C GLY A 49 1.77 -20.21 -15.32
N TYR A 50 1.76 -19.31 -14.34
CA TYR A 50 1.41 -19.63 -12.95
C TYR A 50 -0.12 -19.71 -12.78
N LYS A 51 -0.58 -20.46 -11.76
CA LYS A 51 -2.00 -20.70 -11.50
C LYS A 51 -2.35 -20.44 -10.03
N PRO A 52 -2.32 -19.18 -9.57
CA PRO A 52 -2.67 -18.84 -8.18
C PRO A 52 -4.12 -19.21 -7.86
N LEU A 53 -4.41 -19.50 -6.58
CA LEU A 53 -5.74 -19.91 -6.10
C LEU A 53 -6.66 -18.68 -5.92
N LYS A 54 -6.99 -18.00 -7.01
CA LYS A 54 -7.71 -16.72 -7.01
C LYS A 54 -9.03 -16.77 -6.25
N THR A 55 -9.87 -17.78 -6.51
CA THR A 55 -11.20 -17.89 -5.88
C THR A 55 -11.10 -17.91 -4.37
N THR A 56 -10.14 -18.68 -3.82
CA THR A 56 -9.88 -18.73 -2.38
C THR A 56 -9.51 -17.35 -1.85
N ILE A 57 -8.62 -16.64 -2.53
CA ILE A 57 -8.15 -15.33 -2.07
C ILE A 57 -9.25 -14.27 -2.14
N TYR A 58 -10.04 -14.23 -3.19
CA TYR A 58 -11.18 -13.30 -3.27
C TYR A 58 -12.18 -13.54 -2.15
N ALA A 59 -12.55 -14.81 -1.90
CA ALA A 59 -13.45 -15.16 -0.81
C ALA A 59 -12.85 -14.76 0.55
N MET A 60 -11.59 -15.09 0.82
CA MET A 60 -10.90 -14.73 2.05
C MET A 60 -10.81 -13.21 2.25
N THR A 61 -10.55 -12.45 1.19
CA THR A 61 -10.52 -10.98 1.24
C THR A 61 -11.88 -10.43 1.68
N VAL A 62 -12.96 -10.86 1.04
CA VAL A 62 -14.31 -10.41 1.39
C VAL A 62 -14.67 -10.79 2.84
N ILE A 63 -14.36 -12.03 3.25
CA ILE A 63 -14.62 -12.51 4.62
C ILE A 63 -13.84 -11.68 5.63
N MET A 64 -12.53 -11.45 5.41
CA MET A 64 -11.68 -10.66 6.31
C MET A 64 -12.24 -9.24 6.49
N TYR A 65 -12.49 -8.54 5.40
CA TYR A 65 -13.00 -7.16 5.45
C TYR A 65 -14.39 -7.11 6.11
N THR A 66 -15.28 -8.05 5.79
CA THR A 66 -16.61 -8.15 6.42
C THR A 66 -16.50 -8.42 7.92
N ALA A 67 -15.65 -9.36 8.33
CA ALA A 67 -15.44 -9.66 9.75
C ALA A 67 -14.89 -8.44 10.51
N MET A 68 -13.95 -7.71 9.93
CA MET A 68 -13.43 -6.46 10.52
C MET A 68 -14.54 -5.43 10.75
N THR A 69 -15.52 -5.34 9.86
CA THR A 69 -16.59 -4.34 9.95
C THR A 69 -17.63 -4.70 11.02
N TYR A 70 -18.04 -5.97 11.11
CA TYR A 70 -19.15 -6.39 11.98
C TYR A 70 -18.73 -6.74 13.42
N SER A 71 -17.49 -7.23 13.62
CA SER A 71 -17.03 -7.68 14.95
C SER A 71 -16.16 -6.68 15.69
N GLY A 72 -16.13 -5.44 15.22
CA GLY A 72 -15.18 -4.45 15.73
C GLY A 72 -13.78 -4.70 15.17
N MET A 73 -13.23 -3.71 14.47
CA MET A 73 -11.94 -3.88 13.80
C MET A 73 -10.84 -4.09 14.82
N SER A 74 -10.13 -5.21 14.68
CA SER A 74 -8.96 -5.53 15.49
C SER A 74 -7.91 -6.19 14.59
N TYR A 75 -6.64 -5.95 14.90
CA TYR A 75 -5.53 -6.64 14.22
C TYR A 75 -5.64 -8.18 14.32
N SER A 76 -6.34 -8.69 15.34
CA SER A 76 -6.60 -10.14 15.47
C SER A 76 -7.30 -10.75 14.27
N HIS A 77 -8.19 -10.00 13.59
CA HIS A 77 -8.84 -10.48 12.37
C HIS A 77 -7.84 -10.70 11.23
N ILE A 78 -6.80 -9.86 11.15
CA ILE A 78 -5.72 -10.02 10.18
C ILE A 78 -4.94 -11.30 10.48
N VAL A 79 -4.52 -11.49 11.73
CA VAL A 79 -3.77 -12.68 12.14
C VAL A 79 -4.58 -13.95 11.90
N ILE A 80 -5.85 -13.96 12.31
CA ILE A 80 -6.78 -15.08 12.10
C ILE A 80 -6.92 -15.36 10.59
N SER A 81 -7.16 -14.35 9.76
CA SER A 81 -7.34 -14.54 8.33
C SER A 81 -6.10 -15.10 7.64
N VAL A 82 -4.91 -14.62 7.99
CA VAL A 82 -3.65 -15.15 7.45
C VAL A 82 -3.43 -16.59 7.91
N THR A 83 -3.74 -16.90 9.16
CA THR A 83 -3.64 -18.28 9.68
C THR A 83 -4.57 -19.23 8.92
N TYR A 84 -5.84 -18.86 8.77
CA TYR A 84 -6.79 -19.67 7.99
C TYR A 84 -6.40 -19.80 6.52
N LEU A 85 -5.81 -18.75 5.92
CA LEU A 85 -5.30 -18.83 4.57
C LEU A 85 -4.22 -19.92 4.44
N ILE A 86 -3.23 -19.92 5.36
CA ILE A 86 -2.15 -20.90 5.33
C ILE A 86 -2.71 -22.33 5.44
N PHE A 87 -3.68 -22.54 6.34
CA PHE A 87 -4.35 -23.83 6.45
C PHE A 87 -5.14 -24.21 5.20
N ALA A 88 -5.95 -23.29 4.64
CA ALA A 88 -6.74 -23.53 3.45
C ALA A 88 -5.87 -23.87 2.23
N VAL A 89 -4.83 -23.07 2.01
CA VAL A 89 -3.87 -23.29 0.92
C VAL A 89 -3.12 -24.62 1.11
N GLY A 90 -2.69 -24.92 2.34
CA GLY A 90 -2.04 -26.20 2.66
C GLY A 90 -2.97 -27.38 2.43
N ALA A 91 -4.23 -27.31 2.84
CA ALA A 91 -5.21 -28.37 2.61
C ALA A 91 -5.46 -28.60 1.11
N VAL A 92 -5.65 -27.53 0.33
CA VAL A 92 -5.81 -27.62 -1.13
C VAL A 92 -4.59 -28.26 -1.80
N TYR A 93 -3.38 -27.92 -1.34
CA TYR A 93 -2.15 -28.53 -1.84
C TYR A 93 -2.07 -30.03 -1.54
N ILE A 94 -2.40 -30.44 -0.32
CA ILE A 94 -2.40 -31.86 0.07
C ILE A 94 -3.41 -32.65 -0.77
N MET A 95 -4.60 -32.09 -0.99
CA MET A 95 -5.68 -32.72 -1.76
C MET A 95 -5.40 -32.73 -3.28
N ASN A 96 -4.68 -31.76 -3.80
CA ASN A 96 -4.45 -31.61 -5.23
C ASN A 96 -2.95 -31.46 -5.55
N ARG A 97 -2.27 -32.57 -5.74
CA ARG A 97 -0.83 -32.64 -6.06
C ARG A 97 -0.43 -32.06 -7.42
N ARG A 98 -1.39 -31.58 -8.22
CA ARG A 98 -1.10 -30.89 -9.49
C ARG A 98 -0.78 -29.41 -9.33
N ILE A 99 -1.03 -28.85 -8.14
CA ILE A 99 -0.71 -27.45 -7.83
C ILE A 99 0.78 -27.36 -7.53
N ARG A 100 1.47 -26.39 -8.11
CA ARG A 100 2.89 -26.15 -7.85
C ARG A 100 3.07 -25.31 -6.59
N VAL A 101 4.20 -25.48 -5.92
CA VAL A 101 4.54 -24.70 -4.72
C VAL A 101 4.60 -23.19 -5.04
N GLU A 102 5.10 -22.86 -6.22
CA GLU A 102 5.18 -21.46 -6.69
C GLU A 102 3.78 -20.82 -6.78
N ASP A 103 2.77 -21.55 -7.25
CA ASP A 103 1.38 -21.08 -7.33
C ASP A 103 0.83 -20.74 -5.94
N LEU A 104 1.21 -21.52 -4.92
CA LEU A 104 0.84 -21.28 -3.51
C LEU A 104 1.56 -20.06 -2.96
N MET A 105 2.86 -19.92 -3.22
CA MET A 105 3.63 -18.77 -2.76
C MET A 105 3.10 -17.46 -3.36
N ILE A 106 2.78 -17.44 -4.66
CA ILE A 106 2.16 -16.30 -5.32
C ILE A 106 0.78 -16.00 -4.70
N THR A 107 0.01 -17.05 -4.38
CA THR A 107 -1.31 -16.93 -3.74
C THR A 107 -1.20 -16.24 -2.38
N ILE A 108 -0.30 -16.73 -1.51
CA ILE A 108 -0.07 -16.19 -0.16
C ILE A 108 0.50 -14.77 -0.25
N MET A 109 1.48 -14.55 -1.13
CA MET A 109 2.08 -13.24 -1.35
C MET A 109 1.03 -12.22 -1.78
N GLY A 110 0.17 -12.55 -2.76
CA GLY A 110 -0.87 -11.65 -3.23
C GLY A 110 -1.84 -11.26 -2.11
N TYR A 111 -2.21 -12.20 -1.24
CA TYR A 111 -3.09 -11.91 -0.10
C TYR A 111 -2.44 -11.00 0.94
N ILE A 112 -1.21 -11.29 1.34
CA ILE A 112 -0.51 -10.47 2.34
C ILE A 112 -0.21 -9.09 1.77
N TYR A 113 0.33 -9.04 0.56
CA TYR A 113 0.80 -7.81 -0.06
C TYR A 113 -0.33 -6.83 -0.34
N ILE A 114 -1.53 -7.29 -0.74
CA ILE A 114 -2.58 -6.39 -1.17
C ILE A 114 -3.68 -6.25 -0.10
N PRO A 115 -4.59 -7.21 0.14
CA PRO A 115 -5.69 -6.98 1.06
C PRO A 115 -5.25 -6.82 2.52
N VAL A 116 -4.26 -7.59 3.00
CA VAL A 116 -3.79 -7.46 4.38
C VAL A 116 -3.12 -6.10 4.59
N PHE A 117 -2.26 -5.66 3.68
CA PHE A 117 -1.60 -4.35 3.82
C PHE A 117 -2.61 -3.20 3.74
N LEU A 118 -3.53 -3.21 2.76
CA LEU A 118 -4.57 -2.18 2.65
C LEU A 118 -5.55 -2.18 3.83
N SER A 119 -5.80 -3.32 4.47
CA SER A 119 -6.71 -3.39 5.62
C SER A 119 -6.27 -2.52 6.80
N HIS A 120 -4.98 -2.16 6.88
CA HIS A 120 -4.48 -1.24 7.92
C HIS A 120 -5.02 0.19 7.78
N ILE A 121 -5.47 0.59 6.58
CA ILE A 121 -6.22 1.86 6.40
C ILE A 121 -7.55 1.80 7.14
N ASN A 122 -8.22 0.63 7.15
CA ASN A 122 -9.46 0.46 7.91
C ASN A 122 -9.19 0.50 9.42
N LEU A 123 -8.10 -0.12 9.91
CA LEU A 123 -7.71 -0.04 11.31
C LEU A 123 -7.46 1.42 11.74
N LEU A 124 -6.71 2.18 10.93
CA LEU A 124 -6.51 3.62 11.16
C LEU A 124 -7.82 4.40 11.19
N SER A 125 -8.80 4.03 10.35
CA SER A 125 -10.06 4.75 10.26
C SER A 125 -10.93 4.62 11.52
N MET A 126 -10.75 3.57 12.30
CA MET A 126 -11.53 3.35 13.51
C MET A 126 -10.95 4.06 14.72
N ASP A 127 -9.66 3.96 14.88
CA ASP A 127 -9.00 4.53 16.04
C ASP A 127 -8.79 6.04 15.89
N GLN A 128 -8.32 6.46 14.72
CA GLN A 128 -7.97 7.86 14.48
C GLN A 128 -7.88 8.14 12.96
N THR A 129 -9.00 8.42 12.32
CA THR A 129 -9.13 8.67 10.87
C THR A 129 -8.13 9.71 10.34
N ILE A 130 -7.75 10.69 11.18
CA ILE A 130 -6.84 11.78 10.78
C ILE A 130 -5.47 11.25 10.32
N TYR A 131 -4.97 10.17 10.90
CA TYR A 131 -3.65 9.64 10.55
C TYR A 131 -3.62 8.85 9.23
N ILE A 132 -4.78 8.62 8.60
CA ILE A 132 -4.81 8.11 7.22
C ILE A 132 -4.06 9.06 6.28
N TRP A 133 -4.10 10.36 6.54
CA TRP A 133 -3.35 11.33 5.75
C TRP A 133 -1.85 11.11 5.78
N LEU A 134 -1.30 10.57 6.89
CA LEU A 134 0.12 10.24 6.97
C LEU A 134 0.51 9.11 6.00
N VAL A 135 -0.38 8.15 5.75
CA VAL A 135 -0.15 7.10 4.75
C VAL A 135 0.14 7.73 3.39
N PHE A 136 -0.65 8.73 3.00
CA PHE A 136 -0.50 9.44 1.72
C PHE A 136 0.68 10.44 1.74
N ILE A 137 0.96 11.07 2.87
CA ILE A 137 2.14 11.94 3.03
C ILE A 137 3.41 11.09 2.87
N PHE A 138 3.48 9.92 3.49
CA PHE A 138 4.63 9.03 3.37
C PHE A 138 4.79 8.48 1.96
N ALA A 139 3.69 8.14 1.27
CA ALA A 139 3.72 7.65 -0.11
C ALA A 139 3.95 8.79 -1.11
N TRP A 140 2.94 9.62 -1.34
CA TRP A 140 2.95 10.62 -2.41
C TRP A 140 3.78 11.86 -2.08
N GLY A 141 3.87 12.22 -0.79
CA GLY A 141 4.76 13.29 -0.35
C GLY A 141 6.22 12.91 -0.59
N SER A 142 6.60 11.67 -0.25
CA SER A 142 7.94 11.15 -0.53
C SER A 142 8.25 11.16 -2.02
N ASP A 143 7.37 10.61 -2.87
CA ASP A 143 7.57 10.55 -4.32
C ASP A 143 7.68 11.93 -4.94
N THR A 144 6.84 12.87 -4.51
CA THR A 144 6.86 14.25 -4.99
C THR A 144 8.16 14.95 -4.62
N CYS A 145 8.57 14.88 -3.36
CA CYS A 145 9.80 15.50 -2.89
C CYS A 145 11.03 14.84 -3.53
N ALA A 146 11.02 13.51 -3.68
CA ALA A 146 12.07 12.77 -4.35
C ALA A 146 12.19 13.15 -5.84
N TYR A 147 11.05 13.31 -6.51
CA TYR A 147 11.03 13.73 -7.91
C TYR A 147 11.66 15.11 -8.11
N PHE A 148 11.23 16.12 -7.35
CA PHE A 148 11.77 17.48 -7.49
C PHE A 148 13.23 17.55 -7.09
N THR A 149 13.61 16.93 -5.97
CA THR A 149 15.02 16.90 -5.53
C THR A 149 15.89 16.18 -6.55
N GLY A 150 15.43 15.02 -7.06
CA GLY A 150 16.15 14.28 -8.09
C GLY A 150 16.26 15.02 -9.42
N MET A 151 15.25 15.84 -9.77
CA MET A 151 15.26 16.66 -10.99
C MET A 151 16.28 17.80 -10.89
N PHE A 152 16.38 18.47 -9.74
CA PHE A 152 17.26 19.63 -9.58
C PHE A 152 18.69 19.27 -9.15
N PHE A 153 18.84 18.22 -8.34
CA PHE A 153 20.13 17.88 -7.70
C PHE A 153 20.64 16.47 -8.03
N GLY A 154 19.83 15.63 -8.73
CA GLY A 154 20.17 14.22 -8.98
C GLY A 154 21.37 14.04 -9.89
N LYS A 155 22.39 13.37 -9.38
CA LYS A 155 23.63 13.02 -10.10
C LYS A 155 23.86 11.52 -10.13
N HIS A 156 23.58 10.83 -9.03
CA HIS A 156 23.86 9.40 -8.88
C HIS A 156 22.56 8.59 -8.99
N LYS A 157 22.56 7.58 -9.85
CA LYS A 157 21.40 6.69 -10.00
C LYS A 157 21.25 5.78 -8.77
N LEU A 158 19.99 5.55 -8.34
CA LEU A 158 19.70 4.71 -7.18
C LEU A 158 19.78 3.22 -7.55
N ILE A 159 18.91 2.76 -8.45
CA ILE A 159 18.87 1.37 -8.97
C ILE A 159 18.47 1.43 -10.45
N PRO A 160 19.46 1.60 -11.37
CA PRO A 160 19.19 1.81 -12.80
C PRO A 160 18.39 0.70 -13.47
N GLU A 161 18.62 -0.56 -13.06
CA GLU A 161 17.99 -1.75 -13.63
C GLU A 161 16.49 -1.80 -13.37
N ILE A 162 16.03 -1.32 -12.21
CA ILE A 162 14.63 -1.35 -11.80
C ILE A 162 13.93 -0.04 -12.17
N SER A 163 14.56 1.09 -11.79
CA SER A 163 14.00 2.42 -11.99
C SER A 163 15.09 3.41 -12.45
N PRO A 164 15.29 3.58 -13.77
CA PRO A 164 16.40 4.36 -14.34
C PRO A 164 16.33 5.87 -14.05
N LYS A 165 15.19 6.36 -13.58
CA LYS A 165 14.98 7.79 -13.28
C LYS A 165 15.26 8.14 -11.83
N LYS A 166 15.19 7.20 -10.88
CA LYS A 166 15.45 7.47 -9.46
C LYS A 166 16.92 7.75 -9.19
N THR A 167 17.18 8.71 -8.29
CA THR A 167 18.52 9.13 -7.87
C THR A 167 18.68 9.06 -6.36
N ILE A 168 19.91 8.92 -5.88
CA ILE A 168 20.26 8.89 -4.45
C ILE A 168 19.86 10.22 -3.80
N GLU A 169 20.19 11.33 -4.45
CA GLU A 169 19.85 12.67 -3.96
C GLU A 169 18.34 12.86 -3.89
N GLY A 170 17.60 12.32 -4.88
CA GLY A 170 16.16 12.28 -4.87
C GLY A 170 15.62 11.48 -3.68
N ALA A 171 16.20 10.30 -3.41
CA ALA A 171 15.78 9.47 -2.28
C ALA A 171 15.96 10.19 -0.93
N ILE A 172 17.09 10.84 -0.72
CA ILE A 172 17.36 11.66 0.48
C ILE A 172 16.38 12.83 0.57
N GLY A 173 16.17 13.53 -0.55
CA GLY A 173 15.21 14.64 -0.62
C GLY A 173 13.76 14.19 -0.35
N GLY A 174 13.40 12.98 -0.75
CA GLY A 174 12.12 12.35 -0.39
C GLY A 174 11.98 12.21 1.12
N VAL A 175 13.00 11.68 1.80
CA VAL A 175 13.00 11.54 3.27
C VAL A 175 12.87 12.90 3.96
N VAL A 176 13.73 13.85 3.60
CA VAL A 176 13.73 15.19 4.22
C VAL A 176 12.41 15.91 3.99
N GLY A 177 11.90 15.88 2.75
CA GLY A 177 10.64 16.50 2.41
C GLY A 177 9.44 15.86 3.14
N THR A 178 9.43 14.54 3.27
CA THR A 178 8.39 13.83 4.04
C THR A 178 8.41 14.21 5.52
N VAL A 179 9.59 14.34 6.13
CA VAL A 179 9.71 14.82 7.51
C VAL A 179 9.12 16.22 7.64
N LEU A 180 9.45 17.14 6.74
CA LEU A 180 8.91 18.50 6.78
C LEU A 180 7.38 18.52 6.62
N LEU A 181 6.83 17.77 5.65
CA LEU A 181 5.38 17.64 5.46
C LEU A 181 4.69 17.06 6.70
N THR A 182 5.31 16.07 7.33
CA THR A 182 4.77 15.43 8.54
C THR A 182 4.80 16.39 9.74
N LEU A 183 5.83 17.21 9.87
CA LEU A 183 5.87 18.24 10.92
C LEU A 183 4.82 19.32 10.71
N VAL A 184 4.57 19.72 9.46
CA VAL A 184 3.46 20.63 9.11
C VAL A 184 2.12 19.99 9.47
N PHE A 185 1.92 18.71 9.15
CA PHE A 185 0.73 17.96 9.55
C PHE A 185 0.57 17.94 11.08
N ALA A 186 1.58 17.52 11.81
CA ALA A 186 1.54 17.42 13.26
C ALA A 186 1.28 18.80 13.93
N ARG A 187 1.85 19.86 13.38
CA ARG A 187 1.61 21.22 13.87
C ARG A 187 0.19 21.71 13.59
N TYR A 188 -0.34 21.40 12.39
CA TYR A 188 -1.69 21.78 11.99
C TYR A 188 -2.77 21.11 12.85
N PHE A 189 -2.59 19.82 13.13
CA PHE A 189 -3.50 19.03 13.95
C PHE A 189 -3.21 19.13 15.46
N GLN A 190 -2.29 20.03 15.85
CA GLN A 190 -1.95 20.34 17.24
C GLN A 190 -1.50 19.09 18.04
N GLU A 191 -0.73 18.21 17.39
CA GLU A 191 -0.17 17.03 18.05
C GLU A 191 0.66 17.43 19.28
N PRO A 192 0.48 16.78 20.45
CA PRO A 192 1.15 17.17 21.70
C PRO A 192 2.68 17.15 21.59
N ASN A 193 3.23 16.18 20.89
CA ASN A 193 4.66 15.97 20.74
C ASN A 193 5.06 15.70 19.30
N PRO A 194 5.13 16.72 18.42
CA PRO A 194 5.46 16.58 17.01
C PRO A 194 6.79 15.87 16.73
N ILE A 195 7.72 15.91 17.67
CA ILE A 195 9.05 15.30 17.54
C ILE A 195 9.00 13.78 17.36
N TYR A 196 7.99 13.10 17.92
CA TYR A 196 7.82 11.64 17.79
C TYR A 196 7.46 11.22 16.36
N PHE A 197 6.94 12.16 15.56
CA PHE A 197 6.60 11.89 14.17
C PHE A 197 7.82 11.94 13.24
N ILE A 198 8.96 12.51 13.66
CA ILE A 198 10.17 12.60 12.86
C ILE A 198 10.71 11.20 12.48
N PRO A 199 11.02 10.31 13.45
CA PRO A 199 11.50 8.96 13.10
C PRO A 199 10.45 8.17 12.31
N LEU A 200 9.16 8.32 12.59
CA LEU A 200 8.10 7.68 11.83
C LEU A 200 8.09 8.16 10.37
N ALA A 201 8.25 9.46 10.12
CA ALA A 201 8.30 10.04 8.78
C ALA A 201 9.55 9.58 7.99
N MET A 202 10.71 9.50 8.66
CA MET A 202 11.95 8.99 8.04
C MET A 202 11.79 7.55 7.59
N ILE A 203 11.28 6.68 8.47
CA ILE A 203 11.02 5.28 8.16
C ILE A 203 9.91 5.19 7.10
N GLY A 204 8.83 5.97 7.24
CA GLY A 204 7.70 6.01 6.31
C GLY A 204 8.09 6.32 4.88
N SER A 205 8.89 7.36 4.69
CA SER A 205 9.44 7.71 3.35
C SER A 205 10.34 6.60 2.80
N THR A 206 11.21 6.03 3.63
CA THR A 206 12.11 4.96 3.20
C THR A 206 11.32 3.72 2.77
N VAL A 207 10.35 3.33 3.57
CA VAL A 207 9.47 2.17 3.29
C VAL A 207 8.59 2.42 2.07
N SER A 208 8.10 3.64 1.86
CA SER A 208 7.41 4.06 0.63
C SER A 208 8.26 3.83 -0.61
N GLN A 209 9.51 4.29 -0.58
CA GLN A 209 10.45 4.13 -1.70
C GLN A 209 10.78 2.66 -1.98
N ILE A 210 10.90 1.84 -0.92
CA ILE A 210 11.07 0.38 -1.05
C ILE A 210 9.84 -0.23 -1.70
N GLY A 211 8.63 0.19 -1.32
CA GLY A 211 7.36 -0.32 -1.87
C GLY A 211 7.24 -0.09 -3.37
N ASP A 212 7.51 1.13 -3.84
CA ASP A 212 7.52 1.43 -5.28
C ASP A 212 8.64 0.67 -6.02
N LEU A 213 9.83 0.55 -5.44
CA LEU A 213 10.92 -0.25 -6.05
C LEU A 213 10.56 -1.74 -6.10
N PHE A 214 9.90 -2.27 -5.07
CA PHE A 214 9.44 -3.65 -5.03
C PHE A 214 8.42 -3.94 -6.13
N ALA A 215 7.40 -3.11 -6.26
CA ALA A 215 6.42 -3.23 -7.34
C ALA A 215 7.06 -3.06 -8.71
N SER A 216 8.02 -2.14 -8.84
CA SER A 216 8.78 -1.94 -10.07
C SER A 216 9.66 -3.13 -10.42
N ALA A 217 10.29 -3.78 -9.43
CA ALA A 217 11.10 -4.98 -9.64
C ALA A 217 10.25 -6.14 -10.19
N ILE A 218 9.08 -6.38 -9.61
CA ILE A 218 8.14 -7.40 -10.12
C ILE A 218 7.77 -7.07 -11.58
N LYS A 219 7.43 -5.81 -11.88
CA LYS A 219 7.09 -5.41 -13.25
C LYS A 219 8.22 -5.69 -14.24
N ARG A 220 9.48 -5.46 -13.87
CA ARG A 220 10.64 -5.73 -14.75
C ARG A 220 10.88 -7.22 -14.95
N GLU A 221 10.75 -8.01 -13.88
CA GLU A 221 10.88 -9.47 -13.96
C GLU A 221 9.91 -10.09 -14.97
N PHE A 222 8.67 -9.58 -15.02
CA PHE A 222 7.64 -10.06 -15.94
C PHE A 222 7.56 -9.27 -17.26
N GLY A 223 8.52 -8.39 -17.54
CA GLY A 223 8.59 -7.64 -18.80
C GLY A 223 7.45 -6.66 -19.03
N ILE A 224 6.74 -6.26 -17.97
CA ILE A 224 5.64 -5.29 -18.03
C ILE A 224 6.08 -3.93 -17.50
N LYS A 225 5.31 -2.91 -17.81
CA LYS A 225 5.51 -1.55 -17.33
C LYS A 225 4.50 -1.19 -16.24
N ASP A 226 3.25 -1.52 -16.43
CA ASP A 226 2.14 -1.22 -15.57
C ASP A 226 1.36 -2.52 -15.28
N TYR A 227 0.81 -2.68 -14.07
CA TYR A 227 0.02 -3.85 -13.68
C TYR A 227 -1.34 -3.90 -14.40
N GLY A 228 -1.91 -2.73 -14.71
CA GLY A 228 -3.20 -2.61 -15.33
C GLY A 228 -3.35 -1.38 -16.22
N ASN A 229 -4.54 -1.22 -16.79
CA ASN A 229 -4.91 -0.07 -17.64
C ASN A 229 -6.25 0.55 -17.18
N LEU A 230 -6.66 0.29 -15.94
CA LEU A 230 -7.96 0.73 -15.44
C LEU A 230 -8.05 2.26 -15.36
N ILE A 231 -6.94 2.91 -15.02
CA ILE A 231 -6.88 4.37 -14.91
C ILE A 231 -6.19 4.91 -16.18
N PRO A 232 -6.95 5.54 -17.10
CA PRO A 232 -6.39 6.03 -18.35
C PRO A 232 -5.21 6.97 -18.13
N GLY A 233 -4.04 6.59 -18.67
CA GLY A 233 -2.79 7.34 -18.56
C GLY A 233 -2.04 7.20 -17.21
N HIS A 234 -2.59 6.45 -16.25
CA HIS A 234 -1.98 6.21 -14.93
C HIS A 234 -1.71 4.73 -14.62
N GLY A 235 -2.09 3.80 -15.49
CA GLY A 235 -1.91 2.38 -15.24
C GLY A 235 -3.07 1.74 -14.47
N GLY A 236 -2.77 0.77 -13.65
CA GLY A 236 -3.73 0.09 -12.79
C GLY A 236 -3.89 0.74 -11.41
N ILE A 237 -4.78 0.17 -10.62
CA ILE A 237 -4.93 0.49 -9.19
C ILE A 237 -3.64 0.16 -8.44
N LEU A 238 -3.07 -1.02 -8.69
CA LEU A 238 -1.86 -1.46 -8.01
C LEU A 238 -0.68 -0.53 -8.30
N ASP A 239 -0.61 0.07 -9.50
CA ASP A 239 0.41 1.06 -9.86
C ASP A 239 0.27 2.40 -9.09
N ARG A 240 -0.88 2.66 -8.48
CA ARG A 240 -1.13 3.87 -7.67
C ARG A 240 -1.02 3.63 -6.18
N PHE A 241 -1.11 2.38 -5.76
CA PHE A 241 -1.09 1.97 -4.36
C PHE A 241 0.19 1.23 -3.96
N ASP A 242 1.15 1.03 -4.85
CA ASP A 242 2.38 0.29 -4.60
C ASP A 242 3.16 0.78 -3.35
N SER A 243 3.34 2.08 -3.20
CA SER A 243 3.93 2.70 -2.01
C SER A 243 2.98 2.68 -0.81
N ILE A 244 1.66 2.89 -1.06
CA ILE A 244 0.62 2.94 -0.03
C ILE A 244 0.49 1.59 0.68
N LEU A 245 0.62 0.48 -0.04
CA LEU A 245 0.59 -0.86 0.54
C LEU A 245 1.59 -1.00 1.69
N PHE A 246 2.79 -0.47 1.54
CA PHE A 246 3.82 -0.54 2.57
C PHE A 246 3.66 0.52 3.66
N THR A 247 3.21 1.73 3.29
CA THR A 247 3.06 2.81 4.28
C THR A 247 1.85 2.64 5.18
N ALA A 248 0.79 1.94 4.74
CA ALA A 248 -0.41 1.74 5.54
C ALA A 248 -0.15 0.94 6.83
N PRO A 249 0.44 -0.28 6.82
CA PRO A 249 0.76 -1.00 8.04
C PRO A 249 1.77 -0.26 8.90
N LEU A 250 2.80 0.35 8.29
CA LEU A 250 3.78 1.12 9.03
C LEU A 250 3.15 2.29 9.80
N THR A 251 2.26 3.03 9.16
CA THR A 251 1.56 4.15 9.79
C THR A 251 0.71 3.67 10.95
N TYR A 252 -0.06 2.59 10.77
CA TYR A 252 -0.91 2.04 11.84
C TYR A 252 -0.09 1.67 13.07
N TYR A 253 0.94 0.83 12.92
CA TYR A 253 1.77 0.42 14.05
C TYR A 253 2.60 1.56 14.63
N GLY A 254 3.08 2.47 13.79
CA GLY A 254 3.83 3.65 14.23
C GLY A 254 2.99 4.60 15.06
N ILE A 255 1.76 4.88 14.65
CA ILE A 255 0.83 5.72 15.44
C ILE A 255 0.42 5.02 16.73
N THR A 256 0.12 3.72 16.68
CA THR A 256 -0.17 2.93 17.90
C THR A 256 0.98 3.01 18.91
N PHE A 257 2.22 2.92 18.44
CA PHE A 257 3.40 3.04 19.27
C PHE A 257 3.59 4.46 19.85
N ILE A 258 3.40 5.50 19.03
CA ILE A 258 3.47 6.89 19.48
C ILE A 258 2.40 7.16 20.56
N THR A 259 1.16 6.73 20.31
CA THR A 259 0.05 6.88 21.28
C THR A 259 0.36 6.15 22.59
N TYR A 260 0.95 4.96 22.51
CA TYR A 260 1.37 4.21 23.70
C TYR A 260 2.41 4.98 24.53
N ILE A 261 3.44 5.55 23.87
CA ILE A 261 4.48 6.36 24.58
C ILE A 261 3.89 7.64 25.17
N GLN A 262 2.95 8.28 24.50
CA GLN A 262 2.33 9.51 25.00
C GLN A 262 1.43 9.29 26.22
N ASN A 263 0.97 8.06 26.45
CA ASN A 263 0.12 7.67 27.57
C ASN A 263 0.90 7.09 28.76
N LEU A 264 2.24 6.95 28.63
CA LEU A 264 3.15 6.59 29.74
C LEU A 264 3.56 7.82 30.53
#